data_6879678e139753f2bba4a25be43217e3
#
_entry.id   6879678e139753f2bba4a25be43217e3
#
_cell.length_a   1.000
_cell.length_b   1.000
_cell.length_c   1.000
_cell.angle_alpha   90.00
_cell.angle_beta   90.00
_cell.angle_gamma   90.00
#
_symmetry.space_group_name_H-M   'P 1'
#
loop_
_entity.id
_entity.type
_entity.pdbx_description
1 polymer ?
#
loop_
_entity_poly.entity_id
_entity_poly.type
_entity_poly.pdbx_seq_one_letter_code
_entity_poly.pdbx_strand_id
1 'polypeptide(L)'
;MNRETVGSGTDRRTFLGRAGIAAAGVATLGALPAIAKADAGGITPGDVEILVAAEIAEALAVTTYTNITRAAFFANLASDDQGYIEAARQEEMSHYLLEQSVTGKSSPFTTFYYPADMFSSARTTLNVLVSLEDAFIAAYLIGVRQFSHDDLRVTAARIMGIESDHRTLARVVAPGVAAQDGGPIEEITGLQGVAESVDPPNNNGYERTLGWTKIGQAIAALLPVADKDAAEKAGFDTSKPYTFHPFTPVLPNPLGEFHSFKG
;
A
#
# COMPACT_ATOMS: atom_id res chain seq x y z
N MET A 1 -4.97 5.33 42.43
CA MET A 1 -4.65 6.09 41.23
C MET A 1 -4.87 5.17 40.03
N ASN A 2 -6.04 5.26 39.44
CA ASN A 2 -6.41 4.42 38.31
C ASN A 2 -5.66 4.95 37.06
N ARG A 3 -4.82 4.13 36.48
CA ARG A 3 -4.35 4.36 35.09
C ARG A 3 -5.53 4.06 34.18
N GLU A 4 -6.13 5.08 33.65
CA GLU A 4 -7.00 4.94 32.49
C GLU A 4 -6.17 4.34 31.35
N THR A 5 -6.59 3.19 30.87
CA THR A 5 -6.06 2.59 29.66
C THR A 5 -6.44 3.52 28.51
N VAL A 6 -5.47 4.27 28.01
CA VAL A 6 -5.58 4.98 26.74
C VAL A 6 -5.98 3.94 25.71
N GLY A 7 -7.11 4.18 25.02
CA GLY A 7 -7.67 3.25 24.05
C GLY A 7 -6.62 2.81 23.03
N SER A 8 -6.53 1.51 22.81
CA SER A 8 -5.62 0.92 21.82
C SER A 8 -6.05 1.36 20.42
N GLY A 9 -5.40 2.38 19.89
CA GLY A 9 -5.50 2.71 18.48
C GLY A 9 -5.10 1.51 17.61
N THR A 10 -5.52 1.50 16.37
CA THR A 10 -5.13 0.44 15.43
C THR A 10 -3.62 0.49 15.21
N ASP A 11 -2.91 -0.48 15.75
CA ASP A 11 -1.48 -0.65 15.52
C ASP A 11 -1.22 -1.59 14.33
N ARG A 12 0.05 -1.68 13.92
CA ARG A 12 0.48 -2.51 12.79
C ARG A 12 0.08 -3.99 12.96
N ARG A 13 0.26 -4.56 14.15
CA ARG A 13 -0.07 -5.97 14.41
C ARG A 13 -1.57 -6.19 14.35
N THR A 14 -2.33 -5.27 14.90
CA THR A 14 -3.80 -5.30 14.87
C THR A 14 -4.30 -5.13 13.45
N PHE A 15 -3.73 -4.23 12.65
CA PHE A 15 -4.08 -4.05 11.24
C PHE A 15 -3.74 -5.31 10.42
N LEU A 16 -2.49 -5.79 10.50
CA LEU A 16 -2.05 -6.99 9.79
C LEU A 16 -2.84 -8.24 10.22
N GLY A 17 -3.15 -8.37 11.51
CA GLY A 17 -3.96 -9.46 12.02
C GLY A 17 -5.42 -9.42 11.52
N ARG A 18 -6.02 -8.22 11.47
CA ARG A 18 -7.39 -8.01 10.96
C ARG A 18 -7.48 -8.14 9.45
N ALA A 19 -6.48 -7.66 8.73
CA ALA A 19 -6.38 -7.80 7.28
C ALA A 19 -6.06 -9.23 6.82
N GLY A 20 -5.86 -10.20 7.77
CA GLY A 20 -5.56 -11.58 7.39
C GLY A 20 -4.19 -11.76 6.72
N ILE A 21 -3.29 -10.77 6.87
CA ILE A 21 -1.94 -10.78 6.28
C ILE A 21 -1.04 -11.83 6.97
N ALA A 22 -1.47 -12.41 8.10
CA ALA A 22 -0.84 -13.60 8.67
C ALA A 22 -1.24 -14.82 7.81
N ALA A 23 -0.26 -15.45 7.17
CA ALA A 23 -0.24 -16.72 6.44
C ALA A 23 -1.55 -17.57 6.49
N ALA A 24 -2.65 -17.06 5.98
CA ALA A 24 -3.91 -17.78 5.87
C ALA A 24 -4.09 -18.26 4.42
N GLY A 25 -4.53 -19.49 4.31
CA GLY A 25 -4.61 -20.28 3.12
C GLY A 25 -5.26 -19.61 1.91
N VAL A 26 -4.89 -20.14 0.76
CA VAL A 26 -5.35 -19.77 -0.58
C VAL A 26 -6.85 -19.48 -0.60
N ALA A 27 -7.20 -18.18 -0.56
CA ALA A 27 -8.53 -17.75 -0.95
C ALA A 27 -8.64 -17.99 -2.46
N THR A 28 -9.64 -18.75 -2.88
CA THR A 28 -9.90 -18.99 -4.28
C THR A 28 -10.34 -17.70 -4.97
N LEU A 29 -9.72 -17.39 -6.08
CA LEU A 29 -9.93 -16.23 -6.97
C LEU A 29 -11.37 -16.01 -7.48
N GLY A 30 -12.36 -16.62 -6.87
CA GLY A 30 -13.77 -16.50 -7.27
C GLY A 30 -14.38 -15.10 -7.15
N ALA A 31 -13.67 -14.15 -6.54
CA ALA A 31 -14.19 -12.80 -6.29
C ALA A 31 -13.71 -11.74 -7.31
N LEU A 32 -12.68 -12.00 -8.11
CA LEU A 32 -12.29 -11.06 -9.16
C LEU A 32 -13.18 -11.22 -10.39
N PRO A 33 -13.69 -10.10 -10.96
CA PRO A 33 -14.45 -10.18 -12.19
C PRO A 33 -13.61 -10.82 -13.31
N ALA A 34 -14.21 -11.71 -14.08
CA ALA A 34 -13.55 -12.35 -15.22
C ALA A 34 -13.02 -11.29 -16.18
N ILE A 35 -11.70 -11.20 -16.33
CA ILE A 35 -11.05 -10.21 -17.19
C ILE A 35 -11.07 -10.75 -18.60
N ALA A 36 -11.70 -10.00 -19.52
CA ALA A 36 -11.63 -10.30 -20.92
C ALA A 36 -10.19 -10.11 -21.41
N LYS A 37 -9.71 -11.05 -22.26
CA LYS A 37 -8.35 -11.03 -22.83
C LYS A 37 -7.94 -9.64 -23.29
N ALA A 38 -6.87 -9.11 -22.71
CA ALA A 38 -6.17 -7.98 -23.29
C ALA A 38 -5.31 -8.53 -24.46
N ASP A 39 -5.58 -8.06 -25.67
CA ASP A 39 -4.67 -8.23 -26.83
C ASP A 39 -3.51 -7.23 -26.72
N ALA A 40 -2.80 -7.24 -25.62
CA ALA A 40 -1.56 -6.49 -25.45
C ALA A 40 -0.41 -7.43 -25.82
N GLY A 41 0.33 -7.12 -26.87
CA GLY A 41 1.33 -7.98 -27.50
C GLY A 41 2.23 -8.74 -26.51
N GLY A 42 1.99 -10.04 -26.39
CA GLY A 42 2.79 -10.93 -25.58
C GLY A 42 2.41 -11.06 -24.09
N ILE A 43 1.43 -10.29 -23.57
CA ILE A 43 0.99 -10.36 -22.17
C ILE A 43 0.09 -11.57 -21.98
N THR A 44 0.41 -12.41 -21.01
CA THR A 44 -0.35 -13.62 -20.67
C THR A 44 -1.53 -13.32 -19.73
N PRO A 45 -2.54 -14.21 -19.65
CA PRO A 45 -3.59 -14.09 -18.66
C PRO A 45 -3.07 -14.02 -17.20
N GLY A 46 -1.95 -14.68 -16.91
CA GLY A 46 -1.30 -14.60 -15.59
C GLY A 46 -0.69 -13.23 -15.31
N ASP A 47 -0.11 -12.59 -16.32
CA ASP A 47 0.38 -11.20 -16.19
C ASP A 47 -0.77 -10.23 -15.92
N VAL A 48 -1.90 -10.41 -16.61
CA VAL A 48 -3.11 -9.58 -16.40
C VAL A 48 -3.65 -9.74 -14.97
N GLU A 49 -3.64 -10.95 -14.42
CA GLU A 49 -4.06 -11.20 -13.04
C GLU A 49 -3.20 -10.42 -12.02
N ILE A 50 -1.89 -10.43 -12.23
CA ILE A 50 -0.96 -9.69 -11.38
C ILE A 50 -1.19 -8.18 -11.52
N LEU A 51 -1.32 -7.67 -12.75
CA LEU A 51 -1.56 -6.25 -13.03
C LEU A 51 -2.88 -5.76 -12.42
N VAL A 52 -3.95 -6.55 -12.48
CA VAL A 52 -5.22 -6.16 -11.86
C VAL A 52 -5.12 -6.12 -10.33
N ALA A 53 -4.39 -7.05 -9.74
CA ALA A 53 -4.14 -6.99 -8.29
C ALA A 53 -3.32 -5.74 -7.91
N ALA A 54 -2.35 -5.37 -8.73
CA ALA A 54 -1.57 -4.15 -8.57
C ALA A 54 -2.46 -2.91 -8.73
N GLU A 55 -3.29 -2.80 -9.79
CA GLU A 55 -4.25 -1.68 -9.94
C GLU A 55 -5.17 -1.49 -8.73
N ILE A 56 -5.59 -2.58 -8.09
CA ILE A 56 -6.40 -2.49 -6.86
C ILE A 56 -5.56 -1.92 -5.72
N ALA A 57 -4.30 -2.35 -5.60
CA ALA A 57 -3.38 -1.88 -4.59
C ALA A 57 -3.08 -0.37 -4.77
N GLU A 58 -2.82 0.05 -6.01
CA GLU A 58 -2.57 1.46 -6.33
C GLU A 58 -3.80 2.34 -6.11
N ALA A 59 -5.00 1.88 -6.49
CA ALA A 59 -6.23 2.60 -6.19
C ALA A 59 -6.47 2.74 -4.68
N LEU A 60 -6.11 1.73 -3.89
CA LEU A 60 -6.10 1.77 -2.43
C LEU A 60 -5.07 2.78 -1.92
N ALA A 61 -3.84 2.75 -2.43
CA ALA A 61 -2.75 3.64 -2.06
C ALA A 61 -3.12 5.11 -2.31
N VAL A 62 -3.56 5.45 -3.53
CA VAL A 62 -4.05 6.79 -3.89
C VAL A 62 -5.17 7.24 -2.94
N THR A 63 -6.10 6.35 -2.61
CA THR A 63 -7.21 6.67 -1.68
C THR A 63 -6.67 6.91 -0.28
N THR A 64 -5.73 6.11 0.18
CA THR A 64 -5.08 6.24 1.49
C THR A 64 -4.36 7.59 1.60
N TYR A 65 -3.45 7.88 0.69
CA TYR A 65 -2.69 9.14 0.66
C TYR A 65 -3.60 10.36 0.51
N THR A 66 -4.67 10.27 -0.32
CA THR A 66 -5.65 11.35 -0.45
C THR A 66 -6.34 11.65 0.89
N ASN A 67 -6.64 10.64 1.69
CA ASN A 67 -7.28 10.85 2.99
C ASN A 67 -6.28 11.28 4.07
N ILE A 68 -5.02 10.90 3.95
CA ILE A 68 -3.94 11.44 4.80
C ILE A 68 -3.83 12.97 4.61
N THR A 69 -3.77 13.45 3.36
CA THR A 69 -3.66 14.89 3.07
C THR A 69 -4.88 15.71 3.52
N ARG A 70 -6.01 15.05 3.78
CA ARG A 70 -7.25 15.67 4.29
C ARG A 70 -7.45 15.52 5.79
N ALA A 71 -6.64 14.72 6.44
CA ALA A 71 -6.74 14.47 7.88
C ALA A 71 -6.36 15.71 8.69
N ALA A 72 -7.00 15.90 9.83
CA ALA A 72 -6.77 17.09 10.67
C ALA A 72 -5.31 17.22 11.15
N PHE A 73 -4.61 16.11 11.31
CA PHE A 73 -3.21 16.13 11.74
C PHE A 73 -2.25 16.57 10.64
N PHE A 74 -2.63 16.45 9.36
CA PHE A 74 -1.72 16.69 8.23
C PHE A 74 -1.12 18.10 8.25
N ALA A 75 -1.93 19.11 8.53
CA ALA A 75 -1.48 20.50 8.62
C ALA A 75 -0.49 20.76 9.77
N ASN A 76 -0.37 19.84 10.71
CA ASN A 76 0.57 19.94 11.85
C ASN A 76 1.92 19.22 11.59
N LEU A 77 2.04 18.49 10.47
CA LEU A 77 3.32 17.90 10.07
C LEU A 77 4.29 18.99 9.61
N ALA A 78 5.59 18.70 9.65
CA ALA A 78 6.58 19.59 9.04
C ALA A 78 6.30 19.76 7.54
N SER A 79 6.66 20.92 6.98
CA SER A 79 6.37 21.23 5.55
C SER A 79 7.00 20.22 4.59
N ASP A 80 8.20 19.73 4.91
CA ASP A 80 8.87 18.73 4.09
C ASP A 80 8.15 17.39 4.14
N ASP A 81 7.67 16.98 5.32
CA ASP A 81 6.87 15.77 5.49
C ASP A 81 5.55 15.84 4.72
N GLN A 82 4.87 17.01 4.75
CA GLN A 82 3.68 17.25 3.94
C GLN A 82 4.01 17.12 2.44
N GLY A 83 5.10 17.73 1.99
CA GLY A 83 5.54 17.68 0.60
C GLY A 83 5.85 16.26 0.14
N TYR A 84 6.50 15.45 0.96
CA TYR A 84 6.77 14.04 0.66
C TYR A 84 5.49 13.19 0.58
N ILE A 85 4.55 13.37 1.49
CA ILE A 85 3.26 12.64 1.47
C ILE A 85 2.44 13.04 0.22
N GLU A 86 2.46 14.31 -0.17
CA GLU A 86 1.81 14.77 -1.40
C GLU A 86 2.51 14.19 -2.66
N ALA A 87 3.84 14.09 -2.66
CA ALA A 87 4.59 13.47 -3.74
C ALA A 87 4.24 11.98 -3.87
N ALA A 88 4.26 11.24 -2.77
CA ALA A 88 3.86 9.82 -2.76
C ALA A 88 2.46 9.64 -3.36
N ARG A 89 1.48 10.46 -2.98
CA ARG A 89 0.14 10.43 -3.58
C ARG A 89 0.15 10.60 -5.11
N GLN A 90 1.06 11.44 -5.65
CA GLN A 90 1.20 11.62 -7.10
C GLN A 90 1.84 10.39 -7.76
N GLU A 91 2.82 9.81 -7.10
CA GLU A 91 3.54 8.62 -7.56
C GLU A 91 2.62 7.42 -7.64
N GLU A 92 1.81 7.16 -6.61
CA GLU A 92 0.78 6.10 -6.62
C GLU A 92 -0.21 6.26 -7.77
N MET A 93 -0.64 7.49 -8.05
CA MET A 93 -1.53 7.74 -9.19
C MET A 93 -0.83 7.45 -10.52
N SER A 94 0.47 7.67 -10.61
CA SER A 94 1.25 7.35 -11.81
C SER A 94 1.41 5.84 -12.00
N HIS A 95 1.64 5.09 -10.92
CA HIS A 95 1.66 3.63 -10.93
C HIS A 95 0.32 3.07 -11.42
N TYR A 96 -0.78 3.53 -10.84
CA TYR A 96 -2.13 3.15 -11.26
C TYR A 96 -2.37 3.39 -12.76
N LEU A 97 -2.03 4.58 -13.28
CA LEU A 97 -2.22 4.90 -14.68
C LEU A 97 -1.33 4.08 -15.61
N LEU A 98 -0.12 3.75 -15.17
CA LEU A 98 0.77 2.85 -15.91
C LEU A 98 0.12 1.47 -16.06
N GLU A 99 -0.34 0.88 -14.98
CA GLU A 99 -0.96 -0.45 -14.97
C GLU A 99 -2.25 -0.46 -15.78
N GLN A 100 -3.10 0.55 -15.59
CA GLN A 100 -4.30 0.74 -16.42
C GLN A 100 -3.97 0.84 -17.92
N SER A 101 -2.86 1.47 -18.28
CA SER A 101 -2.44 1.57 -19.69
C SER A 101 -2.11 0.22 -20.31
N VAL A 102 -1.67 -0.74 -19.50
CA VAL A 102 -1.33 -2.10 -19.91
C VAL A 102 -2.56 -3.00 -19.96
N THR A 103 -3.40 -2.94 -18.93
CA THR A 103 -4.63 -3.75 -18.86
C THR A 103 -5.74 -3.23 -19.78
N GLY A 104 -5.69 -1.93 -20.12
CA GLY A 104 -6.74 -1.24 -20.88
C GLY A 104 -8.05 -1.06 -20.12
N LYS A 105 -8.04 -1.25 -18.80
CA LYS A 105 -9.23 -1.19 -17.93
C LYS A 105 -8.92 -0.44 -16.64
N SER A 106 -9.97 0.01 -15.98
CA SER A 106 -9.90 0.56 -14.63
C SER A 106 -9.95 -0.55 -13.58
N SER A 107 -9.40 -0.28 -12.40
CA SER A 107 -9.51 -1.18 -11.25
C SER A 107 -10.95 -1.65 -11.02
N PRO A 108 -11.16 -2.94 -10.78
CA PRO A 108 -12.50 -3.48 -10.48
C PRO A 108 -13.02 -3.06 -9.10
N PHE A 109 -12.13 -2.63 -8.22
CA PHE A 109 -12.48 -2.10 -6.90
C PHE A 109 -12.11 -0.63 -6.81
N THR A 110 -13.08 0.20 -6.46
CA THR A 110 -12.92 1.66 -6.34
C THR A 110 -13.47 2.18 -5.01
N THR A 111 -13.86 1.29 -4.12
CA THR A 111 -14.36 1.62 -2.79
C THR A 111 -13.58 0.82 -1.77
N PHE A 112 -13.07 1.52 -0.75
CA PHE A 112 -12.20 0.92 0.26
C PHE A 112 -12.73 1.18 1.67
N TYR A 113 -12.38 0.28 2.58
CA TYR A 113 -12.79 0.28 3.98
C TYR A 113 -11.56 0.23 4.89
N TYR A 114 -11.60 0.96 5.97
CA TYR A 114 -10.49 1.05 6.91
C TYR A 114 -10.96 0.83 8.35
N PRO A 115 -10.03 0.57 9.29
CA PRO A 115 -10.34 0.69 10.70
C PRO A 115 -10.95 2.07 11.01
N ALA A 116 -11.88 2.14 11.95
CA ALA A 116 -12.62 3.37 12.27
C ALA A 116 -11.71 4.54 12.68
N ASP A 117 -10.56 4.25 13.26
CA ASP A 117 -9.56 5.21 13.75
C ASP A 117 -8.40 5.45 12.78
N MET A 118 -8.46 4.91 11.54
CA MET A 118 -7.36 4.96 10.56
C MET A 118 -6.77 6.36 10.38
N PHE A 119 -7.63 7.37 10.25
CA PHE A 119 -7.22 8.76 9.99
C PHE A 119 -7.38 9.68 11.20
N SER A 120 -7.47 9.13 12.41
CA SER A 120 -7.70 9.90 13.63
C SER A 120 -6.44 10.61 14.15
N SER A 121 -5.28 10.04 13.93
CA SER A 121 -3.98 10.58 14.33
C SER A 121 -2.89 10.18 13.34
N ALA A 122 -1.85 10.99 13.27
CA ALA A 122 -0.69 10.68 12.44
C ALA A 122 -0.05 9.33 12.84
N ARG A 123 0.03 9.03 14.14
CA ARG A 123 0.57 7.77 14.64
C ARG A 123 -0.19 6.56 14.10
N THR A 124 -1.51 6.52 14.27
CA THR A 124 -2.34 5.41 13.79
C THR A 124 -2.23 5.27 12.28
N THR A 125 -2.33 6.39 11.57
CA THR A 125 -2.24 6.44 10.11
C THR A 125 -0.90 5.92 9.59
N LEU A 126 0.23 6.41 10.13
CA LEU A 126 1.56 6.02 9.68
C LEU A 126 1.87 4.56 10.00
N ASN A 127 1.41 4.04 11.14
CA ASN A 127 1.53 2.62 11.45
C ASN A 127 0.83 1.72 10.43
N VAL A 128 -0.39 2.09 10.04
CA VAL A 128 -1.14 1.35 9.02
C VAL A 128 -0.49 1.53 7.65
N LEU A 129 -0.04 2.74 7.32
CA LEU A 129 0.65 3.02 6.06
C LEU A 129 1.89 2.15 5.89
N VAL A 130 2.78 2.06 6.89
CA VAL A 130 3.95 1.14 6.86
C VAL A 130 3.53 -0.29 6.54
N SER A 131 2.37 -0.74 7.06
CA SER A 131 1.88 -2.10 6.80
C SER A 131 1.34 -2.29 5.40
N LEU A 132 0.71 -1.25 4.82
CA LEU A 132 0.27 -1.25 3.44
C LEU A 132 1.47 -1.29 2.48
N GLU A 133 2.48 -0.44 2.73
CA GLU A 133 3.71 -0.42 1.92
C GLU A 133 4.48 -1.75 1.99
N ASP A 134 4.55 -2.40 3.16
CA ASP A 134 5.11 -3.75 3.27
C ASP A 134 4.35 -4.76 2.37
N ALA A 135 3.03 -4.63 2.28
CA ALA A 135 2.21 -5.48 1.43
C ALA A 135 2.42 -5.18 -0.06
N PHE A 136 2.54 -3.89 -0.43
CA PHE A 136 2.79 -3.47 -1.81
C PHE A 136 4.17 -3.93 -2.29
N ILE A 137 5.22 -3.72 -1.51
CA ILE A 137 6.56 -4.27 -1.79
C ILE A 137 6.49 -5.78 -2.04
N ALA A 138 5.81 -6.53 -1.17
CA ALA A 138 5.68 -7.98 -1.32
C ALA A 138 4.90 -8.37 -2.58
N ALA A 139 3.87 -7.61 -2.96
CA ALA A 139 3.09 -7.83 -4.17
C ALA A 139 3.94 -7.58 -5.44
N TYR A 140 4.69 -6.47 -5.48
CA TYR A 140 5.59 -6.18 -6.61
C TYR A 140 6.73 -7.19 -6.74
N LEU A 141 7.26 -7.72 -5.64
CA LEU A 141 8.23 -8.83 -5.69
C LEU A 141 7.64 -10.11 -6.30
N ILE A 142 6.32 -10.35 -6.16
CA ILE A 142 5.63 -11.41 -6.90
C ILE A 142 5.65 -11.09 -8.41
N GLY A 143 5.36 -9.84 -8.79
CA GLY A 143 5.43 -9.39 -10.17
C GLY A 143 6.83 -9.63 -10.77
N VAL A 144 7.89 -9.21 -10.10
CA VAL A 144 9.28 -9.47 -10.51
C VAL A 144 9.53 -10.95 -10.74
N ARG A 145 8.97 -11.80 -9.90
CA ARG A 145 9.15 -13.26 -9.98
C ARG A 145 8.32 -13.92 -11.07
N GLN A 146 7.09 -13.47 -11.31
CA GLN A 146 6.08 -14.24 -12.03
C GLN A 146 5.63 -13.62 -13.37
N PHE A 147 5.86 -12.33 -13.61
CA PHE A 147 5.58 -11.80 -14.94
C PHE A 147 6.32 -12.58 -16.02
N SER A 148 5.63 -12.90 -17.09
CA SER A 148 6.22 -13.58 -18.23
C SER A 148 7.03 -12.63 -19.11
N HIS A 149 6.70 -11.33 -19.11
CA HIS A 149 7.33 -10.29 -19.90
C HIS A 149 8.43 -9.57 -19.10
N ASP A 150 9.64 -9.47 -19.66
CA ASP A 150 10.80 -8.93 -18.96
C ASP A 150 10.62 -7.44 -18.57
N ASP A 151 10.00 -6.64 -19.45
CA ASP A 151 9.75 -5.23 -19.16
C ASP A 151 8.75 -5.04 -18.01
N LEU A 152 7.77 -5.94 -17.86
CA LEU A 152 6.88 -5.94 -16.70
C LEU A 152 7.62 -6.29 -15.42
N ARG A 153 8.59 -7.21 -15.47
CA ARG A 153 9.45 -7.52 -14.32
C ARG A 153 10.30 -6.32 -13.91
N VAL A 154 10.89 -5.64 -14.90
CA VAL A 154 11.69 -4.44 -14.65
C VAL A 154 10.82 -3.32 -14.08
N THR A 155 9.62 -3.14 -14.62
CA THR A 155 8.65 -2.15 -14.12
C THR A 155 8.24 -2.45 -12.68
N ALA A 156 7.87 -3.70 -12.37
CA ALA A 156 7.55 -4.12 -11.01
C ALA A 156 8.71 -3.89 -10.03
N ALA A 157 9.95 -4.14 -10.46
CA ALA A 157 11.13 -3.88 -9.64
C ALA A 157 11.35 -2.38 -9.37
N ARG A 158 11.04 -1.52 -10.35
CA ARG A 158 11.14 -0.05 -10.19
C ARG A 158 10.07 0.48 -9.25
N ILE A 159 8.82 0.06 -9.42
CA ILE A 159 7.73 0.46 -8.53
C ILE A 159 8.00 -0.04 -7.12
N MET A 160 8.41 -1.29 -6.94
CA MET A 160 8.81 -1.84 -5.63
C MET A 160 9.87 -0.97 -4.92
N GLY A 161 10.79 -0.36 -5.68
CA GLY A 161 11.76 0.60 -5.13
C GLY A 161 11.08 1.85 -4.57
N ILE A 162 10.07 2.38 -5.24
CA ILE A 162 9.29 3.54 -4.79
C ILE A 162 8.45 3.19 -3.56
N GLU A 163 7.79 2.02 -3.53
CA GLU A 163 7.06 1.55 -2.34
C GLU A 163 7.98 1.44 -1.11
N SER A 164 9.23 1.04 -1.33
CA SER A 164 10.23 1.01 -0.26
C SER A 164 10.58 2.43 0.24
N ASP A 165 10.61 3.42 -0.64
CA ASP A 165 10.81 4.83 -0.28
C ASP A 165 9.59 5.36 0.48
N HIS A 166 8.37 5.07 0.04
CA HIS A 166 7.12 5.43 0.73
C HIS A 166 7.07 4.84 2.14
N ARG A 167 7.41 3.58 2.29
CA ARG A 167 7.52 2.94 3.61
C ARG A 167 8.56 3.63 4.50
N THR A 168 9.72 3.95 3.93
CA THR A 168 10.79 4.66 4.65
C THR A 168 10.33 6.05 5.06
N LEU A 169 9.65 6.77 4.17
CA LEU A 169 9.03 8.06 4.44
C LEU A 169 8.08 7.97 5.65
N ALA A 170 7.13 7.03 5.64
CA ALA A 170 6.19 6.85 6.75
C ALA A 170 6.90 6.63 8.09
N ARG A 171 8.06 5.95 8.07
CA ARG A 171 8.90 5.69 9.24
C ARG A 171 9.70 6.91 9.69
N VAL A 172 10.14 7.76 8.76
CA VAL A 172 10.92 8.98 9.04
C VAL A 172 10.02 10.10 9.55
N VAL A 173 8.83 10.26 9.00
CA VAL A 173 7.82 11.23 9.47
C VAL A 173 7.39 10.93 10.91
N ALA A 174 7.37 9.68 11.30
CA ALA A 174 6.93 9.21 12.60
C ALA A 174 7.64 9.88 13.80
N PRO A 175 8.97 10.11 13.83
CA PRO A 175 9.64 10.81 14.94
C PRO A 175 9.14 12.23 15.19
N GLY A 176 8.84 12.99 14.15
CA GLY A 176 8.27 14.36 14.27
C GLY A 176 6.88 14.35 14.90
N VAL A 177 6.11 13.30 14.60
CA VAL A 177 4.76 13.09 15.13
C VAL A 177 4.74 12.67 16.61
N ALA A 178 5.76 11.96 17.09
CA ALA A 178 5.84 11.55 18.50
C ALA A 178 5.84 12.73 19.46
N ALA A 179 6.51 13.79 19.07
CA ALA A 179 6.55 15.01 19.88
C ALA A 179 5.16 15.66 20.02
N GLN A 180 4.27 15.43 19.04
CA GLN A 180 2.92 16.01 19.03
C GLN A 180 1.89 15.12 19.77
N ASP A 181 2.01 13.80 19.64
CA ASP A 181 1.04 12.84 20.20
C ASP A 181 1.44 12.32 21.61
N GLY A 182 2.58 12.76 22.14
CA GLY A 182 2.95 12.59 23.54
C GLY A 182 3.39 11.18 23.97
N GLY A 183 3.80 10.31 23.06
CA GLY A 183 4.26 8.96 23.39
C GLY A 183 5.40 8.45 22.51
N PRO A 184 6.14 7.41 22.94
CA PRO A 184 7.20 6.82 22.14
C PRO A 184 6.68 6.22 20.84
N ILE A 185 7.48 6.31 19.78
CA ILE A 185 7.17 5.77 18.44
C ILE A 185 7.81 4.38 18.25
N GLU A 186 8.09 3.69 19.31
CA GLU A 186 8.76 2.39 19.27
C GLU A 186 8.05 1.37 18.37
N GLU A 187 6.75 1.56 18.14
CA GLU A 187 5.93 0.69 17.31
C GLU A 187 6.05 0.99 15.80
N ILE A 188 6.48 2.19 15.43
CA ILE A 188 6.60 2.61 14.01
C ILE A 188 8.01 2.33 13.48
N THR A 189 9.01 2.25 14.36
CA THR A 189 10.42 2.12 13.99
C THR A 189 10.86 0.70 13.66
N GLY A 190 10.04 -0.31 13.97
CA GLY A 190 10.40 -1.71 13.74
C GLY A 190 10.47 -2.10 12.27
N LEU A 191 11.64 -2.51 11.80
CA LEU A 191 11.78 -3.29 10.58
C LEU A 191 11.28 -4.70 10.82
N GLN A 192 10.48 -5.25 9.91
CA GLN A 192 10.02 -6.62 10.06
C GLN A 192 11.21 -7.59 10.21
N GLY A 193 11.22 -8.33 11.30
CA GLY A 193 12.22 -9.36 11.56
C GLY A 193 13.60 -8.84 12.00
N VAL A 194 13.74 -7.54 12.26
CA VAL A 194 14.96 -6.95 12.81
C VAL A 194 14.60 -6.17 14.07
N ALA A 195 15.24 -6.49 15.19
CA ALA A 195 15.19 -5.62 16.35
C ALA A 195 15.91 -4.33 16.01
N GLU A 196 15.23 -3.20 16.06
CA GLU A 196 15.86 -1.89 15.81
C GLU A 196 16.63 -1.38 17.04
N SER A 197 17.35 -2.27 17.67
CA SER A 197 18.30 -1.93 18.74
C SER A 197 19.69 -1.60 18.21
N VAL A 198 19.86 -1.57 16.88
CA VAL A 198 21.15 -1.28 16.23
C VAL A 198 21.18 0.16 15.75
N ASP A 199 22.25 0.83 16.08
CA ASP A 199 22.53 2.19 15.61
C ASP A 199 23.49 2.12 14.39
N PRO A 200 23.16 2.71 13.23
CA PRO A 200 21.92 3.43 12.95
C PRO A 200 20.70 2.52 12.74
N PRO A 201 19.50 2.97 13.11
CA PRO A 201 18.27 2.26 12.80
C PRO A 201 18.12 2.09 11.28
N ASN A 202 17.37 1.10 10.86
CA ASN A 202 17.19 0.78 9.43
C ASN A 202 18.42 0.15 8.74
N ASN A 203 19.32 -0.46 9.49
CA ASN A 203 20.51 -1.12 8.96
C ASN A 203 20.17 -2.51 8.38
N ASN A 204 19.67 -2.52 7.14
CA ASN A 204 19.33 -3.75 6.40
C ASN A 204 20.31 -3.99 5.26
N GLY A 205 20.79 -5.20 5.14
CA GLY A 205 21.58 -5.61 3.98
C GLY A 205 20.77 -5.85 2.71
N TYR A 206 19.47 -6.11 2.85
CA TYR A 206 18.53 -6.30 1.74
C TYR A 206 17.08 -6.13 2.24
N GLU A 207 16.15 -5.93 1.30
CA GLU A 207 14.73 -5.76 1.63
C GLU A 207 14.17 -7.03 2.28
N ARG A 208 13.53 -6.86 3.44
CA ARG A 208 12.82 -7.91 4.16
C ARG A 208 11.36 -7.52 4.26
N THR A 209 10.54 -8.20 3.51
CA THR A 209 9.11 -7.97 3.48
C THR A 209 8.34 -9.26 3.73
N LEU A 210 7.02 -9.22 3.56
CA LEU A 210 6.17 -10.39 3.65
C LEU A 210 6.62 -11.44 2.63
N GLY A 211 6.86 -12.67 3.09
CA GLY A 211 7.43 -13.74 2.29
C GLY A 211 6.44 -14.36 1.27
N TRP A 212 5.67 -13.51 0.60
CA TRP A 212 4.70 -13.95 -0.41
C TRP A 212 5.38 -14.47 -1.67
N THR A 213 4.81 -15.51 -2.24
CA THR A 213 5.34 -16.16 -3.43
C THR A 213 4.32 -16.32 -4.55
N LYS A 214 3.05 -16.00 -4.28
CA LYS A 214 1.92 -16.13 -5.23
C LYS A 214 0.99 -14.95 -5.11
N ILE A 215 0.46 -14.49 -6.25
CA ILE A 215 -0.44 -13.34 -6.32
C ILE A 215 -1.71 -13.53 -5.47
N GLY A 216 -2.23 -14.74 -5.32
CA GLY A 216 -3.36 -15.02 -4.46
C GLY A 216 -3.16 -14.62 -2.98
N GLN A 217 -1.91 -14.53 -2.51
CA GLN A 217 -1.61 -14.04 -1.15
C GLN A 217 -1.79 -12.53 -1.05
N ALA A 218 -1.37 -11.78 -2.06
CA ALA A 218 -1.59 -10.34 -2.14
C ALA A 218 -3.10 -10.03 -2.27
N ILE A 219 -3.81 -10.74 -3.14
CA ILE A 219 -5.26 -10.60 -3.28
C ILE A 219 -5.99 -10.88 -1.96
N ALA A 220 -5.63 -11.95 -1.26
CA ALA A 220 -6.22 -12.26 0.04
C ALA A 220 -5.97 -11.15 1.09
N ALA A 221 -4.83 -10.47 1.02
CA ALA A 221 -4.52 -9.33 1.89
C ALA A 221 -5.31 -8.07 1.53
N LEU A 222 -5.66 -7.88 0.25
CA LEU A 222 -6.46 -6.74 -0.22
C LEU A 222 -7.96 -6.90 0.07
N LEU A 223 -8.48 -8.12 0.15
CA LEU A 223 -9.93 -8.35 0.33
C LEU A 223 -10.52 -7.60 1.53
N PRO A 224 -9.91 -7.59 2.73
CA PRO A 224 -10.48 -6.88 3.87
C PRO A 224 -10.61 -5.37 3.69
N VAL A 225 -9.85 -4.77 2.78
CA VAL A 225 -9.95 -3.34 2.50
C VAL A 225 -10.78 -3.02 1.25
N ALA A 226 -10.98 -3.97 0.36
CA ALA A 226 -11.66 -3.77 -0.93
C ALA A 226 -13.06 -4.40 -1.01
N ASP A 227 -13.34 -5.42 -0.22
CA ASP A 227 -14.63 -6.11 -0.19
C ASP A 227 -15.37 -5.82 1.12
N LYS A 228 -16.64 -5.40 1.03
CA LYS A 228 -17.43 -4.97 2.19
C LYS A 228 -17.61 -6.08 3.21
N ASP A 229 -17.96 -7.27 2.77
CA ASP A 229 -18.23 -8.39 3.68
C ASP A 229 -16.95 -8.87 4.37
N ALA A 230 -15.82 -8.83 3.66
CA ALA A 230 -14.51 -9.13 4.22
C ALA A 230 -14.08 -8.04 5.21
N ALA A 231 -14.35 -6.77 4.92
CA ALA A 231 -14.10 -5.64 5.80
C ALA A 231 -14.89 -5.76 7.12
N GLU A 232 -16.18 -6.10 7.05
CA GLU A 232 -17.01 -6.33 8.24
C GLU A 232 -16.47 -7.48 9.10
N LYS A 233 -16.06 -8.58 8.49
CA LYS A 233 -15.43 -9.72 9.19
C LYS A 233 -14.09 -9.33 9.82
N ALA A 234 -13.34 -8.43 9.20
CA ALA A 234 -12.09 -7.89 9.74
C ALA A 234 -12.32 -6.83 10.84
N GLY A 235 -13.55 -6.39 11.05
CA GLY A 235 -13.92 -5.36 12.02
C GLY A 235 -13.57 -3.95 11.56
N PHE A 236 -13.53 -3.71 10.25
CA PHE A 236 -13.34 -2.38 9.68
C PHE A 236 -14.68 -1.60 9.67
N ASP A 237 -14.60 -0.29 9.59
CA ASP A 237 -15.79 0.57 9.54
C ASP A 237 -16.37 0.61 8.13
N THR A 238 -17.36 -0.24 7.87
CA THR A 238 -18.04 -0.27 6.57
C THR A 238 -19.16 0.77 6.43
N SER A 239 -19.42 1.54 7.48
CA SER A 239 -20.38 2.67 7.43
C SER A 239 -19.79 3.91 6.75
N LYS A 240 -18.47 3.98 6.63
CA LYS A 240 -17.70 5.07 6.01
C LYS A 240 -16.83 4.55 4.87
N PRO A 241 -17.42 4.26 3.70
CA PRO A 241 -16.65 3.88 2.54
C PRO A 241 -15.82 5.04 2.00
N TYR A 242 -14.63 4.76 1.53
CA TYR A 242 -13.72 5.70 0.89
C TYR A 242 -13.62 5.38 -0.60
N THR A 243 -13.98 6.34 -1.44
CA THR A 243 -14.01 6.14 -2.89
C THR A 243 -12.72 6.60 -3.53
N PHE A 244 -12.16 5.79 -4.39
CA PHE A 244 -11.05 6.14 -5.26
C PHE A 244 -11.51 7.16 -6.31
N HIS A 245 -10.76 8.24 -6.44
CA HIS A 245 -10.98 9.28 -7.44
C HIS A 245 -9.68 9.49 -8.22
N PRO A 246 -9.61 8.99 -9.47
CA PRO A 246 -8.42 9.21 -10.30
C PRO A 246 -8.25 10.69 -10.64
N PHE A 247 -7.00 11.12 -10.78
CA PHE A 247 -6.64 12.48 -11.19
C PHE A 247 -5.41 12.44 -12.11
N THR A 248 -5.09 13.57 -12.73
CA THR A 248 -3.85 13.69 -13.51
C THR A 248 -2.71 14.06 -12.57
N PRO A 249 -1.70 13.19 -12.37
CA PRO A 249 -0.60 13.49 -11.47
C PRO A 249 0.28 14.61 -12.04
N VAL A 250 0.80 15.45 -11.14
CA VAL A 250 1.78 16.49 -11.46
C VAL A 250 3.14 15.98 -11.03
N LEU A 251 3.70 15.05 -11.78
CA LEU A 251 5.09 14.65 -11.58
C LEU A 251 5.97 15.41 -12.58
N PRO A 252 7.15 15.89 -12.15
CA PRO A 252 8.21 16.09 -13.11
C PRO A 252 8.46 14.71 -13.72
N ASN A 253 8.19 14.56 -15.03
CA ASN A 253 8.26 13.27 -15.71
C ASN A 253 9.67 12.67 -15.60
N PRO A 254 10.02 11.89 -14.55
CA PRO A 254 11.36 11.33 -14.40
C PRO A 254 11.54 10.09 -15.28
N LEU A 255 10.43 9.56 -15.79
CA LEU A 255 10.41 8.40 -16.64
C LEU A 255 10.25 8.83 -18.10
N GLY A 256 10.74 10.04 -18.43
CA GLY A 256 10.69 10.59 -19.76
C GLY A 256 10.50 9.49 -20.80
N GLU A 257 9.30 9.37 -21.35
CA GLU A 257 8.95 8.36 -22.32
C GLU A 257 9.11 6.91 -21.80
N PHE A 258 8.16 6.40 -21.02
CA PHE A 258 7.84 4.99 -21.17
C PHE A 258 7.46 4.83 -22.64
N HIS A 259 8.45 4.50 -23.44
CA HIS A 259 8.20 4.03 -24.79
C HIS A 259 7.19 2.91 -24.63
N SER A 260 5.98 3.17 -25.16
CA SER A 260 4.94 2.17 -25.26
C SER A 260 5.58 0.80 -25.39
N PHE A 261 5.11 -0.19 -24.64
CA PHE A 261 5.44 -1.59 -24.84
C PHE A 261 5.13 -1.96 -26.31
N LYS A 262 5.98 -1.54 -27.21
CA LYS A 262 5.97 -1.96 -28.60
C LYS A 262 6.93 -3.14 -28.65
N GLY A 263 6.32 -4.35 -28.46
CA GLY A 263 6.98 -5.59 -28.78
C GLY A 263 7.33 -5.69 -30.24
#